data_983f6f7752a2a2ddb2b06858dc23782e
#
_entry.id   983f6f7752a2a2ddb2b06858dc23782e
#
_cell.length_a   1.000
_cell.length_b   1.000
_cell.length_c   1.000
_cell.angle_alpha   90.00
_cell.angle_beta   90.00
_cell.angle_gamma   90.00
#
_symmetry.space_group_name_H-M   'P 1'
#
loop_
_entity.id
_entity.type
_entity.pdbx_description
1 polymer ?
#
loop_
_entity_poly.entity_id
_entity_poly.type
_entity_poly.pdbx_seq_one_letter_code
_entity_poly.pdbx_strand_id
1 'polypeptide(L)'
;SSSERMLLPHFYILIDEMLCKAADVFRNMQPNPKRIAANLAAAGGLPMAEAVMLALTRKGMDRQAAHELVRQVSMEAASGKASFRNLLLAESEIAERLSAA
;
A
#
# COMPACT_ATOMS: atom_id res chain seq x y z
N SER A 1 15.89 -39.31 -19.47
CA SER A 1 17.00 -39.80 -18.62
C SER A 1 16.45 -40.47 -17.37
N SER A 2 17.25 -41.29 -16.73
CA SER A 2 16.86 -41.94 -15.46
C SER A 2 16.66 -40.94 -14.32
N SER A 3 17.39 -39.84 -14.32
CA SER A 3 17.22 -38.74 -13.35
C SER A 3 15.86 -38.09 -13.47
N GLU A 4 15.38 -37.81 -14.67
CA GLU A 4 14.06 -37.24 -14.93
C GLU A 4 12.95 -38.17 -14.47
N ARG A 5 13.08 -39.47 -14.67
CA ARG A 5 12.11 -40.48 -14.24
C ARG A 5 11.95 -40.52 -12.72
N MET A 6 13.00 -40.22 -11.98
CA MET A 6 12.96 -40.15 -10.52
C MET A 6 12.46 -38.81 -10.02
N LEU A 7 12.91 -37.72 -10.64
CA LEU A 7 12.63 -36.35 -10.19
C LEU A 7 11.21 -35.87 -10.51
N LEU A 8 10.67 -36.18 -11.70
CA LEU A 8 9.35 -35.70 -12.10
C LEU A 8 8.22 -36.15 -11.19
N PRO A 9 8.09 -37.45 -10.85
CA PRO A 9 7.05 -37.86 -9.89
C PRO A 9 7.22 -37.20 -8.52
N HIS A 10 8.46 -37.00 -8.07
CA HIS A 10 8.76 -36.37 -6.81
C HIS A 10 8.32 -34.90 -6.80
N PHE A 11 8.58 -34.15 -7.86
CA PHE A 11 8.10 -32.79 -8.02
C PHE A 11 6.57 -32.71 -7.99
N TYR A 12 5.86 -33.59 -8.67
CA TYR A 12 4.40 -33.59 -8.64
C TYR A 12 3.83 -33.82 -7.26
N ILE A 13 4.42 -34.74 -6.49
CA ILE A 13 4.01 -35.00 -5.10
C ILE A 13 4.24 -33.76 -4.22
N LEU A 14 5.39 -33.11 -4.34
CA LEU A 14 5.72 -31.91 -3.58
C LEU A 14 4.79 -30.73 -3.95
N ILE A 15 4.53 -30.51 -5.21
CA ILE A 15 3.61 -29.45 -5.68
C ILE A 15 2.21 -29.69 -5.15
N ASP A 16 1.72 -30.93 -5.23
CA ASP A 16 0.40 -31.29 -4.70
C ASP A 16 0.29 -30.97 -3.20
N GLU A 17 1.28 -31.38 -2.42
CA GLU A 17 1.34 -31.08 -0.98
C GLU A 17 1.38 -29.58 -0.70
N MET A 18 2.19 -28.83 -1.44
CA MET A 18 2.27 -27.37 -1.30
C MET A 18 0.93 -26.69 -1.60
N LEU A 19 0.25 -27.12 -2.68
CA LEU A 19 -1.05 -26.57 -3.04
C LEU A 19 -2.13 -26.91 -2.01
N CYS A 20 -2.12 -28.13 -1.47
CA CYS A 20 -3.04 -28.52 -0.41
C CYS A 20 -2.84 -27.69 0.85
N LYS A 21 -1.60 -27.48 1.28
CA LYS A 21 -1.26 -26.65 2.43
C LYS A 21 -1.63 -25.19 2.21
N ALA A 22 -1.34 -24.64 1.03
CA ALA A 22 -1.74 -23.29 0.68
C ALA A 22 -3.28 -23.12 0.70
N ALA A 23 -4.01 -24.07 0.15
CA ALA A 23 -5.47 -24.06 0.19
C ALA A 23 -6.01 -24.06 1.62
N ASP A 24 -5.42 -24.87 2.51
CA ASP A 24 -5.83 -24.93 3.92
C ASP A 24 -5.55 -23.60 4.64
N VAL A 25 -4.40 -22.98 4.39
CA VAL A 25 -4.06 -21.66 4.95
C VAL A 25 -5.11 -20.63 4.52
N PHE A 26 -5.41 -20.53 3.22
CA PHE A 26 -6.39 -19.58 2.70
C PHE A 26 -7.81 -19.83 3.19
N ARG A 27 -8.24 -21.09 3.28
CA ARG A 27 -9.57 -21.44 3.82
C ARG A 27 -9.74 -21.05 5.29
N ASN A 28 -8.68 -21.20 6.07
CA ASN A 28 -8.72 -20.98 7.51
C ASN A 28 -8.20 -19.60 7.94
N MET A 29 -7.83 -18.77 6.97
CA MET A 29 -7.36 -17.41 7.25
C MET A 29 -8.50 -16.57 7.84
N GLN A 30 -8.22 -15.97 9.00
CA GLN A 30 -9.18 -15.13 9.72
C GLN A 30 -8.63 -13.71 9.81
N PRO A 31 -9.00 -12.81 8.87
CA PRO A 31 -8.64 -11.40 8.99
C PRO A 31 -9.23 -10.79 10.26
N ASN A 32 -8.48 -9.93 10.90
CA ASN A 32 -8.95 -9.18 12.06
C ASN A 32 -9.27 -7.73 11.64
N PRO A 33 -10.56 -7.41 11.33
CA PRO A 33 -10.94 -6.09 10.85
C PRO A 33 -10.59 -4.96 11.81
N LYS A 34 -10.72 -5.20 13.12
CA LYS A 34 -10.37 -4.20 14.14
C LYS A 34 -8.89 -3.86 14.13
N ARG A 35 -8.05 -4.89 14.02
CA ARG A 35 -6.59 -4.68 13.96
C ARG A 35 -6.16 -4.00 12.66
N ILE A 36 -6.77 -4.36 11.55
CA ILE A 36 -6.54 -3.72 10.25
C ILE A 36 -6.88 -2.22 10.34
N ALA A 37 -8.07 -1.89 10.86
CA ALA A 37 -8.49 -0.51 11.03
C ALA A 37 -7.54 0.28 11.96
N ALA A 38 -7.12 -0.33 13.07
CA ALA A 38 -6.16 0.27 13.99
C ALA A 38 -4.80 0.53 13.34
N ASN A 39 -4.30 -0.41 12.55
CA ASN A 39 -3.04 -0.25 11.83
C ASN A 39 -3.11 0.86 10.77
N LEU A 40 -4.22 0.94 10.03
CA LEU A 40 -4.45 2.02 9.05
C LEU A 40 -4.52 3.39 9.73
N ALA A 41 -5.23 3.47 10.86
CA ALA A 41 -5.31 4.71 11.63
C ALA A 41 -3.95 5.13 12.18
N ALA A 42 -3.16 4.18 12.69
CA ALA A 42 -1.81 4.45 13.21
C ALA A 42 -0.85 4.95 12.12
N ALA A 43 -1.05 4.55 10.87
CA ALA A 43 -0.27 5.05 9.75
C ALA A 43 -0.57 6.51 9.39
N GLY A 44 -1.60 7.12 9.98
CA GLY A 44 -1.88 8.56 9.88
C GLY A 44 -2.18 9.07 8.46
N GLY A 45 -2.54 8.18 7.53
CA GLY A 45 -2.80 8.54 6.13
C GLY A 45 -1.59 8.47 5.20
N LEU A 46 -0.38 8.23 5.71
CA LEU A 46 0.85 8.13 4.90
C LEU A 46 0.77 7.15 3.72
N PRO A 47 0.08 5.98 3.83
CA PRO A 47 -0.10 5.08 2.68
C PRO A 47 -0.82 5.72 1.49
N MET A 48 -1.53 6.83 1.69
CA MET A 48 -2.24 7.56 0.63
C MET A 48 -1.36 8.57 -0.12
N ALA A 49 -0.11 8.74 0.28
CA ALA A 49 0.81 9.75 -0.29
C ALA A 49 0.95 9.62 -1.82
N GLU A 50 1.11 8.39 -2.32
CA GLU A 50 1.22 8.15 -3.75
C GLU A 50 -0.08 8.51 -4.50
N ALA A 51 -1.23 8.15 -3.95
CA ALA A 51 -2.52 8.49 -4.55
C ALA A 51 -2.71 10.02 -4.64
N VAL A 52 -2.31 10.76 -3.61
CA VAL A 52 -2.36 12.22 -3.61
C VAL A 52 -1.41 12.79 -4.68
N MET A 53 -0.18 12.30 -4.77
CA MET A 53 0.78 12.71 -5.80
C MET A 53 0.23 12.50 -7.22
N LEU A 54 -0.36 11.33 -7.48
CA LEU A 54 -0.97 11.04 -8.79
C LEU A 54 -2.17 11.94 -9.08
N ALA A 55 -2.99 12.23 -8.07
CA ALA A 55 -4.13 13.14 -8.21
C ALA A 55 -3.67 14.56 -8.57
N LEU A 56 -2.63 15.07 -7.92
CA LEU A 56 -2.03 16.38 -8.22
C LEU A 56 -1.48 16.44 -9.64
N THR A 57 -0.79 15.39 -10.08
CA THR A 57 -0.26 15.30 -11.46
C THR A 57 -1.39 15.30 -12.49
N ARG A 58 -2.48 14.58 -12.23
CA ARG A 58 -3.67 14.58 -13.10
C ARG A 58 -4.34 15.95 -13.19
N LYS A 59 -4.21 16.77 -12.16
CA LYS A 59 -4.72 18.14 -12.12
C LYS A 59 -3.73 19.17 -12.68
N GLY A 60 -2.67 18.71 -13.35
CA GLY A 60 -1.73 19.54 -14.08
C GLY A 60 -0.51 20.04 -13.29
N MET A 61 -0.28 19.52 -12.09
CA MET A 61 0.96 19.80 -11.38
C MET A 61 2.12 19.01 -11.99
N ASP A 62 3.30 19.64 -12.11
CA ASP A 62 4.49 18.94 -12.51
C ASP A 62 4.80 17.76 -11.56
N ARG A 63 5.21 16.64 -12.13
CA ARG A 63 5.43 15.40 -11.34
C ARG A 63 6.49 15.56 -10.26
N GLN A 64 7.58 16.28 -10.57
CA GLN A 64 8.65 16.52 -9.60
C GLN A 64 8.17 17.44 -8.47
N ALA A 65 7.44 18.50 -8.81
CA ALA A 65 6.85 19.41 -7.83
C ALA A 65 5.83 18.70 -6.94
N ALA A 66 4.96 17.87 -7.52
CA ALA A 66 3.99 17.07 -6.76
C ALA A 66 4.69 16.10 -5.80
N HIS A 67 5.72 15.41 -6.27
CA HIS A 67 6.50 14.48 -5.46
C HIS A 67 7.17 15.20 -4.27
N GLU A 68 7.81 16.34 -4.50
CA GLU A 68 8.50 17.09 -3.44
C GLU A 68 7.51 17.65 -2.42
N LEU A 69 6.38 18.19 -2.87
CA LEU A 69 5.34 18.71 -1.99
C LEU A 69 4.77 17.62 -1.07
N VAL A 70 4.39 16.48 -1.66
CA VAL A 70 3.87 15.33 -0.89
C VAL A 70 4.93 14.76 0.05
N ARG A 71 6.20 14.73 -0.37
CA ARG A 71 7.31 14.30 0.48
C ARG A 71 7.44 15.18 1.73
N GLN A 72 7.43 16.50 1.56
CA GLN A 72 7.49 17.45 2.67
C GLN A 72 6.34 17.25 3.66
N VAL A 73 5.11 17.19 3.16
CA VAL A 73 3.92 16.94 3.98
C VAL A 73 4.00 15.60 4.71
N SER A 74 4.51 14.57 4.05
CA SER A 74 4.69 13.23 4.64
C SER A 74 5.70 13.26 5.79
N MET A 75 6.80 13.98 5.63
CA MET A 75 7.82 14.11 6.68
C MET A 75 7.29 14.89 7.89
N GLU A 76 6.51 15.93 7.69
CA GLU A 76 5.86 16.66 8.79
C GLU A 76 4.84 15.78 9.51
N ALA A 77 4.04 15.00 8.77
CA ALA A 77 3.10 14.04 9.37
C ALA A 77 3.82 12.96 10.18
N ALA A 78 4.95 12.45 9.68
CA ALA A 78 5.76 11.47 10.39
C ALA A 78 6.38 12.01 11.67
N SER A 79 6.62 13.32 11.76
CA SER A 79 7.11 13.98 12.99
C SER A 79 6.06 14.11 14.09
N GLY A 80 4.81 13.77 13.83
CA GLY A 80 3.71 13.76 14.80
C GLY A 80 3.06 15.12 15.08
N LYS A 81 3.40 16.16 14.33
CA LYS A 81 2.83 17.51 14.54
C LYS A 81 1.34 17.59 14.18
N ALA A 82 0.92 16.92 13.10
CA ALA A 82 -0.46 16.87 12.65
C ALA A 82 -0.67 15.63 11.78
N SER A 83 -1.94 15.25 11.54
CA SER A 83 -2.25 14.16 10.62
C SER A 83 -1.90 14.55 9.17
N PHE A 84 -1.52 13.57 8.38
CA PHE A 84 -1.23 13.76 6.94
C PHE A 84 -2.39 14.47 6.22
N ARG A 85 -3.62 14.09 6.52
CA ARG A 85 -4.82 14.72 5.94
C ARG A 85 -4.93 16.20 6.29
N ASN A 86 -4.72 16.56 7.55
CA ASN A 86 -4.80 17.96 8.00
C ASN A 86 -3.70 18.82 7.38
N LEU A 87 -2.50 18.30 7.26
CA LEU A 87 -1.39 18.97 6.61
C LEU A 87 -1.65 19.19 5.11
N LEU A 88 -2.23 18.19 4.41
CA LEU A 88 -2.63 18.34 3.01
C LEU A 88 -3.67 19.44 2.82
N LEU A 89 -4.67 19.50 3.70
CA LEU A 89 -5.71 20.52 3.63
C LEU A 89 -5.20 21.93 3.95
N ALA A 90 -4.14 22.03 4.73
CA ALA A 90 -3.49 23.31 5.05
C ALA A 90 -2.62 23.83 3.90
N GLU A 91 -2.16 22.97 2.99
CA GLU A 91 -1.39 23.37 1.81
C GLU A 91 -2.29 23.97 0.73
N SER A 92 -2.11 25.28 0.46
CA SER A 92 -2.93 26.01 -0.51
C SER A 92 -2.88 25.41 -1.91
N GLU A 93 -1.70 25.02 -2.38
CA GLU A 93 -1.52 24.42 -3.72
C GLU A 93 -2.27 23.10 -3.88
N ILE A 94 -2.36 22.32 -2.81
CA ILE A 94 -3.12 21.06 -2.80
C ILE A 94 -4.61 21.33 -2.69
N ALA A 95 -5.01 22.19 -1.77
CA ALA A 95 -6.40 22.52 -1.53
C ALA A 95 -7.07 23.12 -2.78
N GLU A 96 -6.41 24.02 -3.48
CA GLU A 96 -6.92 24.63 -4.72
C GLU A 96 -7.13 23.61 -5.85
N ARG A 97 -6.23 22.63 -5.96
CA ARG A 97 -6.27 21.63 -7.04
C ARG A 97 -7.19 20.44 -6.74
N LEU A 98 -7.33 20.06 -5.48
CA LEU A 98 -8.08 18.87 -5.04
C LEU A 98 -9.35 19.18 -4.26
N SER A 99 -9.70 20.46 -4.06
CA SER A 99 -10.82 20.88 -3.20
C SER A 99 -12.20 20.43 -3.64
N ALA A 100 -12.34 19.89 -4.82
CA ALA A 100 -13.64 19.54 -5.40
C ALA A 100 -13.90 18.02 -5.49
N ALA A 101 -13.07 17.21 -4.88
CA ALA A 101 -13.20 15.75 -4.98
C ALA A 101 -13.62 15.10 -3.65
#